data_0d26c39d897f60e72d4ddeb908623957
#
_entry.id   0d26c39d897f60e72d4ddeb908623957
#
_cell.length_a   1.000
_cell.length_b   1.000
_cell.length_c   1.000
_cell.angle_alpha   90.00
_cell.angle_beta   90.00
_cell.angle_gamma   90.00
#
_symmetry.space_group_name_H-M   'P 1'
#
loop_
_entity.id
_entity.type
_entity.pdbx_description
1 polymer ?
#
loop_
_entity_poly.entity_id
_entity_poly.type
_entity_poly.pdbx_seq_one_letter_code
_entity_poly.pdbx_strand_id
1 'polypeptide(L)'
;MLKVAILDDYQNVAQEFIDLKNLSSKFAIEIFSEPFENEDDAIEKLKEFEAILIMRERTTISSNLIKNLKKLKYISTSGMRNKAIDLEAAKKAKIIVTGTEINSNPTCELTWALILGLARNVKVEVDNICLLYTSPSPRDH
;
A
#
# COMPACT_ATOMS: atom_id res chain seq x y z
N MET A 1 4.48 -25.33 -4.43
CA MET A 1 4.07 -24.27 -3.50
C MET A 1 3.98 -22.99 -4.33
N LEU A 2 2.85 -22.31 -4.31
CA LEU A 2 2.62 -21.13 -5.14
C LEU A 2 3.40 -19.94 -4.57
N LYS A 3 4.20 -19.28 -5.41
CA LYS A 3 5.01 -18.13 -4.99
C LYS A 3 4.23 -16.83 -5.13
N VAL A 4 4.16 -16.08 -4.05
CA VAL A 4 3.41 -14.81 -3.94
C VAL A 4 4.36 -13.70 -3.53
N ALA A 5 4.38 -12.61 -4.31
CA ALA A 5 5.09 -11.38 -3.96
C ALA A 5 4.10 -10.34 -3.41
N ILE A 6 4.43 -9.74 -2.28
CA ILE A 6 3.74 -8.56 -1.74
C ILE A 6 4.67 -7.38 -1.96
N LEU A 7 4.24 -6.41 -2.75
CA LEU A 7 5.06 -5.25 -3.11
C LEU A 7 4.68 -4.02 -2.30
N ASP A 8 5.61 -3.10 -2.19
CA ASP A 8 5.38 -1.75 -1.66
C ASP A 8 5.03 -1.69 -0.17
N ASP A 9 5.45 -2.68 0.64
CA ASP A 9 5.24 -2.67 2.08
C ASP A 9 6.28 -1.79 2.80
N TYR A 10 6.34 -0.49 2.45
CA TYR A 10 7.30 0.47 2.99
C TYR A 10 7.19 0.69 4.50
N GLN A 11 6.09 0.27 5.11
CA GLN A 11 5.86 0.37 6.55
C GLN A 11 6.21 -0.92 7.30
N ASN A 12 6.53 -2.00 6.58
CA ASN A 12 6.78 -3.34 7.14
C ASN A 12 5.63 -3.88 8.00
N VAL A 13 4.39 -3.61 7.58
CA VAL A 13 3.18 -3.97 8.33
C VAL A 13 2.45 -5.19 7.75
N ALA A 14 2.82 -5.68 6.58
CA ALA A 14 2.12 -6.79 5.94
C ALA A 14 2.05 -8.02 6.84
N GLN A 15 3.07 -8.29 7.64
CA GLN A 15 3.12 -9.42 8.56
C GLN A 15 2.12 -9.30 9.72
N GLU A 16 1.68 -8.10 10.06
CA GLU A 16 0.69 -7.88 11.14
C GLU A 16 -0.73 -8.21 10.68
N PHE A 17 -0.99 -8.09 9.36
CA PHE A 17 -2.31 -8.29 8.77
C PHE A 17 -2.48 -9.65 8.08
N ILE A 18 -1.37 -10.40 7.87
CA ILE A 18 -1.37 -11.68 7.17
C ILE A 18 -1.03 -12.79 8.16
N ASP A 19 -1.92 -13.78 8.29
CA ASP A 19 -1.61 -14.99 9.04
C ASP A 19 -0.64 -15.89 8.24
N LEU A 20 0.63 -15.52 8.26
CA LEU A 20 1.68 -16.23 7.53
C LEU A 20 1.80 -17.70 7.97
N LYS A 21 1.48 -18.02 9.23
CA LYS A 21 1.57 -19.40 9.74
C LYS A 21 0.60 -20.33 9.04
N ASN A 22 -0.65 -19.88 8.88
CA ASN A 22 -1.67 -20.67 8.19
C ASN A 22 -1.45 -20.71 6.66
N LEU A 23 -0.89 -19.64 6.09
CA LEU A 23 -0.66 -19.54 4.65
C LEU A 23 0.63 -20.23 4.19
N SER A 24 1.64 -20.34 5.04
CA SER A 24 2.95 -20.91 4.70
C SER A 24 2.90 -22.38 4.23
N SER A 25 1.84 -23.12 4.57
CA SER A 25 1.63 -24.49 4.08
C SER A 25 1.27 -24.56 2.59
N LYS A 26 0.70 -23.47 2.02
CA LYS A 26 0.20 -23.41 0.65
C LYS A 26 0.99 -22.43 -0.23
N PHE A 27 1.52 -21.37 0.35
CA PHE A 27 2.13 -20.24 -0.34
C PHE A 27 3.55 -19.99 0.16
N ALA A 28 4.47 -19.71 -0.76
CA ALA A 28 5.77 -19.13 -0.46
C ALA A 28 5.62 -17.60 -0.66
N ILE A 29 5.47 -16.88 0.44
CA ILE A 29 5.22 -15.43 0.43
C ILE A 29 6.54 -14.71 0.64
N GLU A 30 6.82 -13.74 -0.24
CA GLU A 30 7.96 -12.83 -0.11
C GLU A 30 7.44 -11.38 -0.11
N ILE A 31 7.95 -10.57 0.81
CA ILE A 31 7.53 -9.19 1.01
C ILE A 31 8.66 -8.26 0.57
N PHE A 32 8.34 -7.34 -0.32
CA PHE A 32 9.24 -6.32 -0.83
C PHE A 32 8.88 -4.99 -0.17
N SER A 33 9.74 -4.54 0.73
CA SER A 33 9.56 -3.28 1.48
C SER A 33 10.22 -2.09 0.81
N GLU A 34 11.10 -2.33 -0.15
CA GLU A 34 11.79 -1.29 -0.90
C GLU A 34 11.32 -1.25 -2.35
N PRO A 35 11.32 -0.08 -3.00
CA PRO A 35 11.00 0.02 -4.42
C PRO A 35 12.05 -0.69 -5.27
N PHE A 36 11.67 -1.15 -6.45
CA PHE A 36 12.62 -1.65 -7.44
C PHE A 36 13.43 -0.50 -8.03
N GLU A 37 14.71 -0.74 -8.29
CA GLU A 37 15.59 0.28 -8.88
C GLU A 37 15.13 0.71 -10.28
N ASN A 38 14.64 -0.25 -11.05
CA ASN A 38 14.13 -0.06 -12.40
C ASN A 38 13.27 -1.26 -12.82
N GLU A 39 12.73 -1.24 -14.02
CA GLU A 39 11.86 -2.31 -14.54
C GLU A 39 12.62 -3.64 -14.72
N ASP A 40 13.88 -3.61 -15.11
CA ASP A 40 14.69 -4.84 -15.31
C ASP A 40 14.96 -5.52 -13.96
N ASP A 41 15.21 -4.76 -12.90
CA ASP A 41 15.31 -5.26 -11.53
C ASP A 41 13.99 -5.90 -11.07
N ALA A 42 12.86 -5.25 -11.37
CA ALA A 42 11.54 -5.82 -11.09
C ALA A 42 11.31 -7.14 -11.84
N ILE A 43 11.68 -7.21 -13.12
CA ILE A 43 11.58 -8.43 -13.92
C ILE A 43 12.41 -9.55 -13.29
N GLU A 44 13.66 -9.28 -12.97
CA GLU A 44 14.58 -10.29 -12.41
C GLU A 44 14.06 -10.83 -11.07
N LYS A 45 13.63 -9.95 -10.18
CA LYS A 45 13.14 -10.31 -8.85
C LYS A 45 11.78 -11.03 -8.92
N LEU A 46 10.90 -10.65 -9.85
CA LEU A 46 9.53 -11.14 -9.89
C LEU A 46 9.30 -12.33 -10.84
N LYS A 47 10.25 -12.70 -11.68
CA LYS A 47 10.09 -13.76 -12.72
C LYS A 47 9.62 -15.13 -12.22
N GLU A 48 9.85 -15.43 -10.94
CA GLU A 48 9.50 -16.73 -10.35
C GLU A 48 8.13 -16.73 -9.65
N PHE A 49 7.48 -15.57 -9.53
CA PHE A 49 6.22 -15.42 -8.83
C PHE A 49 5.01 -15.69 -9.73
N GLU A 50 4.00 -16.34 -9.15
CA GLU A 50 2.75 -16.66 -9.82
C GLU A 50 1.63 -15.68 -9.46
N ALA A 51 1.76 -14.99 -8.32
CA ALA A 51 0.84 -13.96 -7.87
C ALA A 51 1.59 -12.75 -7.30
N ILE A 52 1.06 -11.56 -7.55
CA ILE A 52 1.60 -10.29 -7.08
C ILE A 52 0.48 -9.50 -6.40
N LEU A 53 0.75 -9.01 -5.19
CA LEU A 53 -0.10 -8.06 -4.48
C LEU A 53 0.60 -6.71 -4.50
N ILE A 54 -0.10 -5.68 -5.00
CA ILE A 54 0.45 -4.33 -5.15
C ILE A 54 -0.36 -3.32 -4.33
N MET A 55 0.34 -2.32 -3.82
CA MET A 55 -0.25 -1.23 -3.04
C MET A 55 -0.47 0.00 -3.92
N ARG A 56 -1.73 0.22 -4.36
CA ARG A 56 -2.08 1.38 -5.18
C ARG A 56 -1.22 1.46 -6.46
N GLU A 57 -0.91 2.67 -6.90
CA GLU A 57 -0.11 2.98 -8.09
C GLU A 57 1.40 3.13 -7.78
N ARG A 58 1.92 2.48 -6.73
CA ARG A 58 3.33 2.62 -6.33
C ARG A 58 4.27 1.93 -7.32
N THR A 59 4.00 0.68 -7.64
CA THR A 59 4.76 -0.08 -8.65
C THR A 59 3.98 -0.11 -9.96
N THR A 60 4.63 0.27 -11.06
CA THR A 60 4.05 0.21 -12.41
C THR A 60 4.14 -1.22 -12.95
N ILE A 61 2.99 -1.78 -13.31
CA ILE A 61 2.88 -3.09 -13.95
C ILE A 61 2.65 -2.89 -15.45
N SER A 62 3.73 -2.59 -16.16
CA SER A 62 3.73 -2.29 -17.59
C SER A 62 3.48 -3.52 -18.45
N SER A 63 3.19 -3.30 -19.74
CA SER A 63 3.10 -4.38 -20.73
C SER A 63 4.42 -5.16 -20.88
N ASN A 64 5.57 -4.48 -20.73
CA ASN A 64 6.88 -5.11 -20.80
C ASN A 64 7.14 -6.00 -19.58
N LEU A 65 6.84 -5.51 -18.37
CA LEU A 65 6.93 -6.30 -17.16
C LEU A 65 6.05 -7.57 -17.28
N ILE A 66 4.77 -7.41 -17.63
CA ILE A 66 3.83 -8.53 -17.82
C ILE A 66 4.35 -9.55 -18.84
N LYS A 67 4.90 -9.08 -19.95
CA LYS A 67 5.42 -9.93 -21.02
C LYS A 67 6.60 -10.80 -20.53
N ASN A 68 7.39 -10.31 -19.61
CA ASN A 68 8.57 -11.00 -19.09
C ASN A 68 8.25 -11.91 -17.89
N LEU A 69 7.16 -11.67 -17.16
CA LEU A 69 6.74 -12.50 -16.02
C LEU A 69 5.92 -13.72 -16.48
N LYS A 70 6.58 -14.72 -17.06
CA LYS A 70 5.93 -15.87 -17.69
C LYS A 70 5.14 -16.77 -16.74
N LYS A 71 5.42 -16.73 -15.43
CA LYS A 71 4.74 -17.51 -14.41
C LYS A 71 3.56 -16.78 -13.79
N LEU A 72 3.45 -15.46 -14.00
CA LEU A 72 2.44 -14.63 -13.38
C LEU A 72 1.03 -15.00 -13.88
N LYS A 73 0.12 -15.26 -12.93
CA LYS A 73 -1.26 -15.67 -13.19
C LYS A 73 -2.27 -14.73 -12.53
N TYR A 74 -1.84 -14.03 -11.47
CA TYR A 74 -2.75 -13.25 -10.63
C TYR A 74 -2.10 -11.96 -10.14
N ILE A 75 -2.86 -10.87 -10.22
CA ILE A 75 -2.50 -9.57 -9.65
C ILE A 75 -3.65 -9.11 -8.77
N SER A 76 -3.35 -8.79 -7.51
CA SER A 76 -4.28 -8.11 -6.62
C SER A 76 -3.77 -6.71 -6.33
N THR A 77 -4.67 -5.72 -6.42
CA THR A 77 -4.33 -4.33 -6.09
C THR A 77 -5.23 -3.80 -4.98
N SER A 78 -4.65 -3.00 -4.09
CA SER A 78 -5.46 -2.25 -3.14
C SER A 78 -6.21 -1.14 -3.87
N GLY A 79 -7.56 -1.24 -3.83
CA GLY A 79 -8.46 -0.34 -4.55
C GLY A 79 -8.94 -0.90 -5.89
N MET A 80 -10.16 -0.50 -6.26
CA MET A 80 -10.84 -0.99 -7.47
C MET A 80 -10.29 -0.42 -8.78
N ARG A 81 -9.52 0.67 -8.72
CA ARG A 81 -8.94 1.34 -9.89
C ARG A 81 -7.46 1.54 -9.67
N ASN A 82 -6.65 0.98 -10.54
CA ASN A 82 -5.21 1.18 -10.54
C ASN A 82 -4.73 1.47 -11.96
N LYS A 83 -4.30 2.71 -12.18
CA LYS A 83 -3.82 3.17 -13.50
C LYS A 83 -2.39 2.71 -13.80
N ALA A 84 -1.67 2.19 -12.81
CA ALA A 84 -0.32 1.68 -12.99
C ALA A 84 -0.29 0.26 -13.57
N ILE A 85 -1.45 -0.40 -13.76
CA ILE A 85 -1.54 -1.73 -14.37
C ILE A 85 -1.98 -1.61 -15.82
N ASP A 86 -1.22 -2.19 -16.75
CA ASP A 86 -1.66 -2.39 -18.14
C ASP A 86 -2.67 -3.56 -18.19
N LEU A 87 -3.94 -3.22 -18.03
CA LEU A 87 -5.04 -4.20 -18.01
C LEU A 87 -5.20 -4.94 -19.34
N GLU A 88 -4.89 -4.28 -20.48
CA GLU A 88 -4.97 -4.92 -21.78
C GLU A 88 -3.87 -5.96 -21.98
N ALA A 89 -2.66 -5.65 -21.53
CA ALA A 89 -1.58 -6.62 -21.51
C ALA A 89 -1.86 -7.79 -20.57
N ALA A 90 -2.38 -7.53 -19.36
CA ALA A 90 -2.78 -8.56 -18.41
C ALA A 90 -3.85 -9.48 -19.00
N LYS A 91 -4.88 -8.92 -19.65
CA LYS A 91 -5.94 -9.67 -20.32
C LYS A 91 -5.39 -10.56 -21.46
N LYS A 92 -4.50 -10.03 -22.29
CA LYS A 92 -3.84 -10.80 -23.38
C LYS A 92 -3.00 -11.94 -22.82
N ALA A 93 -2.33 -11.72 -21.69
CA ALA A 93 -1.54 -12.74 -20.98
C ALA A 93 -2.40 -13.70 -20.14
N LYS A 94 -3.72 -13.54 -20.10
CA LYS A 94 -4.68 -14.31 -19.31
C LYS A 94 -4.41 -14.23 -17.79
N ILE A 95 -3.87 -13.10 -17.34
CA ILE A 95 -3.65 -12.81 -15.92
C ILE A 95 -4.95 -12.27 -15.33
N ILE A 96 -5.36 -12.84 -14.21
CA ILE A 96 -6.53 -12.37 -13.45
C ILE A 96 -6.10 -11.15 -12.62
N VAL A 97 -6.82 -10.05 -12.76
CA VAL A 97 -6.59 -8.83 -11.98
C VAL A 97 -7.81 -8.55 -11.13
N THR A 98 -7.59 -8.38 -9.82
CA THR A 98 -8.64 -8.03 -8.86
C THR A 98 -8.24 -6.80 -8.06
N GLY A 99 -9.26 -6.07 -7.57
CA GLY A 99 -9.06 -4.94 -6.66
C GLY A 99 -9.90 -5.12 -5.40
N THR A 100 -9.49 -4.44 -4.33
CA THR A 100 -10.24 -4.40 -3.07
C THR A 100 -11.14 -3.17 -3.02
N GLU A 101 -12.18 -3.22 -2.19
CA GLU A 101 -12.97 -2.04 -1.86
C GLU A 101 -12.11 -0.97 -1.16
N ILE A 102 -12.50 0.29 -1.34
CA ILE A 102 -11.82 1.44 -0.73
C ILE A 102 -12.74 2.04 0.31
N ASN A 103 -12.23 2.21 1.52
CA ASN A 103 -12.85 3.07 2.51
C ASN A 103 -12.21 4.47 2.42
N SER A 104 -12.98 5.48 2.02
CA SER A 104 -12.53 6.88 1.91
C SER A 104 -12.66 7.67 3.22
N ASN A 105 -13.36 7.12 4.22
CA ASN A 105 -13.61 7.82 5.49
C ASN A 105 -12.33 8.26 6.21
N PRO A 106 -11.28 7.42 6.34
CA PRO A 106 -10.04 7.82 7.02
C PRO A 106 -9.39 9.08 6.43
N THR A 107 -9.42 9.24 5.11
CA THR A 107 -8.87 10.44 4.45
C THR A 107 -9.69 11.69 4.80
N CYS A 108 -11.02 11.57 4.77
CA CYS A 108 -11.92 12.65 5.13
C CYS A 108 -11.76 13.02 6.62
N GLU A 109 -11.74 12.03 7.50
CA GLU A 109 -11.56 12.22 8.94
C GLU A 109 -10.24 12.89 9.28
N LEU A 110 -9.13 12.46 8.67
CA LEU A 110 -7.82 13.08 8.86
C LEU A 110 -7.82 14.53 8.36
N THR A 111 -8.46 14.81 7.22
CA THR A 111 -8.59 16.18 6.69
C THR A 111 -9.29 17.08 7.70
N TRP A 112 -10.43 16.65 8.24
CA TRP A 112 -11.15 17.40 9.26
C TRP A 112 -10.35 17.53 10.56
N ALA A 113 -9.68 16.48 11.00
CA ALA A 113 -8.82 16.53 12.18
C ALA A 113 -7.71 17.58 12.03
N LEU A 114 -7.07 17.65 10.86
CA LEU A 114 -6.04 18.66 10.58
C LEU A 114 -6.62 20.08 10.54
N ILE A 115 -7.76 20.29 9.88
CA ILE A 115 -8.43 21.61 9.83
C ILE A 115 -8.80 22.08 11.24
N LEU A 116 -9.44 21.23 12.04
CA LEU A 116 -9.84 21.56 13.41
C LEU A 116 -8.61 21.73 14.31
N GLY A 117 -7.60 20.92 14.15
CA GLY A 117 -6.33 21.01 14.87
C GLY A 117 -5.64 22.37 14.66
N LEU A 118 -5.60 22.82 13.40
CA LEU A 118 -5.06 24.16 13.06
C LEU A 118 -5.95 25.27 13.61
N ALA A 119 -7.27 25.19 13.41
CA ALA A 119 -8.20 26.21 13.86
C ALA A 119 -8.21 26.39 15.40
N ARG A 120 -7.86 25.36 16.14
CA ARG A 120 -7.81 25.36 17.61
C ARG A 120 -6.40 25.43 18.17
N ASN A 121 -5.38 25.61 17.34
CA ASN A 121 -3.97 25.64 17.75
C ASN A 121 -3.56 24.43 18.61
N VAL A 122 -4.12 23.24 18.34
CA VAL A 122 -3.95 22.05 19.18
C VAL A 122 -2.48 21.75 19.48
N LYS A 123 -1.59 21.92 18.49
CA LYS A 123 -0.16 21.71 18.71
C LYS A 123 0.42 22.66 19.74
N VAL A 124 0.08 23.94 19.65
CA VAL A 124 0.57 24.98 20.59
C VAL A 124 0.05 24.69 21.99
N GLU A 125 -1.22 24.31 22.10
CA GLU A 125 -1.82 24.01 23.40
C GLU A 125 -1.22 22.75 24.04
N VAL A 126 -0.95 21.72 23.24
CA VAL A 126 -0.26 20.52 23.73
C VAL A 126 1.16 20.86 24.21
N ASP A 127 1.91 21.64 23.43
CA ASP A 127 3.26 22.07 23.82
C ASP A 127 3.22 22.90 25.12
N ASN A 128 2.25 23.81 25.25
CA ASN A 128 2.04 24.62 26.46
C ASN A 128 1.74 23.75 27.68
N ILE A 129 0.87 22.76 27.55
CA ILE A 129 0.56 21.81 28.64
C ILE A 129 1.82 21.04 29.04
N CYS A 130 2.60 20.56 28.09
CA CYS A 130 3.87 19.85 28.36
C CYS A 130 4.89 20.72 29.09
N LEU A 131 4.86 22.05 28.85
CA LEU A 131 5.74 23.02 29.50
C LEU A 131 5.11 23.63 30.77
N LEU A 132 3.97 23.12 31.23
CA LEU A 132 3.18 23.68 32.34
C LEU A 132 2.68 25.11 32.10
N TYR A 133 2.61 25.54 30.84
CA TYR A 133 1.95 26.77 30.45
C TYR A 133 0.52 26.49 30.02
N THR A 134 -0.41 27.30 30.46
CA THR A 134 -1.82 27.25 30.03
C THR A 134 -2.19 28.51 29.28
N SER A 135 -2.98 28.41 28.24
CA SER A 135 -3.59 29.56 27.61
C SER A 135 -4.52 30.31 28.61
N PRO A 136 -4.61 31.62 28.56
CA PRO A 136 -5.60 32.34 29.33
C PRO A 136 -7.02 31.83 29.04
N SER A 137 -7.78 31.53 30.08
CA SER A 137 -9.17 31.14 29.92
C SER A 137 -9.98 32.29 29.33
N PRO A 138 -10.97 32.04 28.44
CA PRO A 138 -11.91 33.10 28.01
C PRO A 138 -12.67 33.80 29.16
N ARG A 139 -12.57 33.24 30.39
CA ARG A 139 -13.14 33.84 31.60
C ARG A 139 -12.20 34.81 32.30
N ASP A 140 -10.97 34.91 31.83
CA ASP A 140 -9.94 35.78 32.43
C ASP A 140 -9.93 37.19 31.79
N HIS A 141 -10.96 37.51 30.97
CA HIS A 141 -11.18 38.81 30.32
C HIS A 141 -12.50 39.45 30.72
#